data_644379ae2086de0b7dd5a0707d7a69be
#
_entry.id   644379ae2086de0b7dd5a0707d7a69be
#
_cell.length_a   1.000
_cell.length_b   1.000
_cell.length_c   1.000
_cell.angle_alpha   90.00
_cell.angle_beta   90.00
_cell.angle_gamma   90.00
#
_symmetry.space_group_name_H-M   'P 1'
#
loop_
_entity.id
_entity.type
_entity.pdbx_description
1 polymer ?
#
loop_
_entity_poly.entity_id
_entity_poly.type
_entity_poly.pdbx_seq_one_letter_code
_entity_poly.pdbx_strand_id
1 'polypeptide(L)'
;EKDGKELEFYLSNAVMRYQLVDDLYSSLDKEPNKVILINVDDTDRLRQLQESHSYLEERSNSFFSHDEFLEYCPKGINKGSGVHYISSFLGIPMENTVAVGDERNDIAMVRAAHVGVAVKNAHSELMKVADYVTEHDNEHGAIAEVIEKYILSPEEG
;
A
#
# COMPACT_ATOMS: atom_id res chain seq x y z
N GLU A 1 5.06 -5.39 25.31
CA GLU A 1 4.24 -6.42 25.98
C GLU A 1 4.19 -7.64 25.09
N LYS A 2 4.49 -8.82 25.63
CA LYS A 2 4.34 -10.09 24.90
C LYS A 2 2.85 -10.33 24.78
N ASP A 3 2.33 -10.48 23.58
CA ASP A 3 0.92 -10.69 23.27
C ASP A 3 0.01 -9.46 23.48
N GLY A 4 0.39 -8.34 22.86
CA GLY A 4 -0.43 -7.12 22.87
C GLY A 4 -1.56 -7.20 21.82
N LYS A 5 -2.63 -6.42 22.07
CA LYS A 5 -3.77 -6.27 21.15
C LYS A 5 -3.36 -5.80 19.75
N GLU A 6 -2.24 -5.07 19.62
CA GLU A 6 -1.66 -4.65 18.36
C GLU A 6 -1.23 -5.85 17.50
N LEU A 7 -0.59 -6.86 18.14
CA LEU A 7 -0.20 -8.09 17.47
C LEU A 7 -1.44 -8.91 17.06
N GLU A 8 -2.43 -9.03 17.96
CA GLU A 8 -3.69 -9.73 17.66
C GLU A 8 -4.42 -9.06 16.50
N PHE A 9 -4.51 -7.73 16.51
CA PHE A 9 -5.13 -6.96 15.42
C PHE A 9 -4.38 -7.18 14.10
N TYR A 10 -3.06 -7.13 14.10
CA TYR A 10 -2.27 -7.37 12.91
C TYR A 10 -2.44 -8.80 12.36
N LEU A 11 -2.44 -9.81 13.23
CA LEU A 11 -2.60 -11.21 12.84
C LEU A 11 -4.02 -11.55 12.38
N SER A 12 -5.04 -10.78 12.78
CA SER A 12 -6.40 -10.95 12.25
C SER A 12 -6.50 -10.52 10.78
N ASN A 13 -5.59 -9.64 10.33
CA ASN A 13 -5.55 -9.12 8.97
C ASN A 13 -4.46 -9.76 8.08
N ALA A 14 -3.56 -10.58 8.67
CA ALA A 14 -2.43 -11.14 7.93
C ALA A 14 -2.07 -12.54 8.40
N VAL A 15 -2.01 -13.48 7.47
CA VAL A 15 -1.49 -14.83 7.74
C VAL A 15 0.01 -14.83 7.56
N MET A 16 0.78 -14.80 8.67
CA MET A 16 2.24 -14.77 8.61
C MET A 16 2.90 -15.55 9.76
N ARG A 17 4.18 -15.86 9.57
CA ARG A 17 5.05 -16.32 10.65
C ARG A 17 5.64 -15.10 11.35
N TYR A 18 5.71 -15.12 12.67
CA TYR A 18 6.29 -14.04 13.46
C TYR A 18 7.23 -14.61 14.53
N GLN A 19 8.09 -13.76 15.03
CA GLN A 19 8.96 -14.02 16.16
C GLN A 19 8.92 -12.83 17.12
N LEU A 20 8.64 -13.07 18.39
CA LEU A 20 8.74 -12.04 19.42
C LEU A 20 10.19 -11.93 19.87
N VAL A 21 10.69 -10.70 19.94
CA VAL A 21 12.07 -10.40 20.36
C VAL A 21 12.06 -9.24 21.35
N ASP A 22 13.01 -9.24 22.28
CA ASP A 22 13.14 -8.16 23.26
C ASP A 22 13.84 -6.93 22.67
N ASP A 23 14.77 -7.13 21.75
CA ASP A 23 15.48 -6.08 21.01
C ASP A 23 15.40 -6.37 19.50
N LEU A 24 14.55 -5.58 18.82
CA LEU A 24 14.33 -5.73 17.40
C LEU A 24 15.62 -5.50 16.60
N TYR A 25 16.38 -4.45 16.95
CA TYR A 25 17.58 -4.09 16.18
C TYR A 25 18.64 -5.19 16.23
N SER A 26 18.94 -5.69 17.43
CA SER A 26 19.93 -6.78 17.63
C SER A 26 19.47 -8.12 17.06
N SER A 27 18.19 -8.28 16.76
CA SER A 27 17.62 -9.52 16.21
C SER A 27 17.61 -9.57 14.69
N LEU A 28 17.96 -8.45 14.02
CA LEU A 28 18.01 -8.38 12.58
C LEU A 28 19.35 -8.90 12.06
N ASP A 29 19.32 -9.85 11.14
CA ASP A 29 20.48 -10.35 10.38
C ASP A 29 20.78 -9.55 9.11
N LYS A 30 19.83 -8.69 8.70
CA LYS A 30 19.90 -7.79 7.55
C LYS A 30 18.97 -6.60 7.72
N GLU A 31 19.13 -5.58 6.90
CA GLU A 31 18.22 -4.45 6.88
C GLU A 31 16.78 -4.89 6.55
N PRO A 32 15.77 -4.42 7.31
CA PRO A 32 14.38 -4.77 7.06
C PRO A 32 13.87 -4.10 5.77
N ASN A 33 13.02 -4.78 5.05
CA ASN A 33 12.34 -4.21 3.89
C ASN A 33 11.32 -3.14 4.29
N LYS A 34 10.75 -3.28 5.49
CA LYS A 34 9.71 -2.41 6.02
C LYS A 34 9.69 -2.48 7.55
N VAL A 35 9.41 -1.36 8.20
CA VAL A 35 9.10 -1.27 9.63
C VAL A 35 7.67 -0.76 9.77
N ILE A 36 6.87 -1.39 10.62
CA ILE A 36 5.48 -1.00 10.92
C ILE A 36 5.39 -0.65 12.40
N LEU A 37 4.85 0.52 12.69
CA LEU A 37 4.42 0.91 14.04
C LEU A 37 2.90 0.75 14.09
N ILE A 38 2.42 0.08 15.14
CA ILE A 38 1.00 -0.24 15.30
C ILE A 38 0.50 0.38 16.59
N ASN A 39 -0.64 1.07 16.52
CA ASN A 39 -1.35 1.57 17.70
C ASN A 39 -2.86 1.55 17.42
N VAL A 40 -3.57 0.65 18.07
CA VAL A 40 -5.01 0.45 17.87
C VAL A 40 -5.87 1.37 18.76
N ASP A 41 -5.28 1.95 19.82
CA ASP A 41 -6.02 2.80 20.77
C ASP A 41 -5.89 4.29 20.47
N ASP A 42 -4.74 4.70 19.94
CA ASP A 42 -4.38 6.11 19.77
C ASP A 42 -3.66 6.30 18.42
N THR A 43 -4.44 6.40 17.36
CA THR A 43 -3.92 6.61 15.99
C THR A 43 -3.31 8.00 15.85
N ASP A 44 -3.75 9.00 16.63
CA ASP A 44 -3.14 10.33 16.64
C ASP A 44 -1.69 10.30 17.15
N ARG A 45 -1.38 9.35 18.03
CA ARG A 45 0.01 9.13 18.47
C ARG A 45 0.92 8.71 17.32
N LEU A 46 0.43 7.90 16.38
CA LEU A 46 1.21 7.53 15.18
C LEU A 46 1.46 8.74 14.28
N ARG A 47 0.49 9.66 14.14
CA ARG A 47 0.66 10.91 13.36
C ARG A 47 1.71 11.81 14.00
N GLN A 48 1.67 12.00 15.31
CA GLN A 48 2.69 12.74 16.05
C GLN A 48 4.09 12.11 15.92
N LEU A 49 4.17 10.77 15.92
CA LEU A 49 5.43 10.07 15.68
C LEU A 49 5.96 10.30 14.27
N GLN A 50 5.11 10.21 13.25
CA GLN A 50 5.48 10.50 11.87
C GLN A 50 6.06 11.92 11.74
N GLU A 51 5.38 12.93 12.30
CA GLU A 51 5.85 14.31 12.31
C GLU A 51 7.20 14.47 13.04
N SER A 52 7.36 13.81 14.19
CA SER A 52 8.61 13.85 14.97
C SER A 52 9.78 13.14 14.25
N HIS A 53 9.47 12.22 13.36
CA HIS A 53 10.43 11.45 12.55
C HIS A 53 10.71 12.08 11.17
N SER A 54 10.29 13.33 10.93
CA SER A 54 10.53 14.03 9.66
C SER A 54 12.01 14.08 9.25
N TYR A 55 12.96 14.01 10.21
CA TYR A 55 14.39 13.88 9.93
C TYR A 55 14.79 12.61 9.18
N LEU A 56 13.90 11.59 9.13
CA LEU A 56 14.13 10.36 8.36
C LEU A 56 13.72 10.49 6.89
N GLU A 57 13.04 11.55 6.48
CA GLU A 57 12.50 11.72 5.12
C GLU A 57 13.55 11.70 4.01
N GLU A 58 14.80 12.00 4.32
CA GLU A 58 15.89 11.86 3.36
C GLU A 58 16.25 10.40 3.06
N ARG A 59 15.99 9.47 4.00
CA ARG A 59 16.41 8.07 3.94
C ARG A 59 15.25 7.09 3.81
N SER A 60 14.05 7.50 4.19
CA SER A 60 12.85 6.64 4.18
C SER A 60 11.62 7.40 3.70
N ASN A 61 10.65 6.64 3.20
CA ASN A 61 9.29 7.10 3.03
C ASN A 61 8.46 6.58 4.21
N SER A 62 7.57 7.41 4.74
CA SER A 62 6.58 6.99 5.73
C SER A 62 5.17 7.23 5.19
N PHE A 63 4.27 6.31 5.45
CA PHE A 63 2.87 6.41 5.05
C PHE A 63 1.98 5.55 5.95
N PHE A 64 0.69 5.87 5.96
CA PHE A 64 -0.33 5.06 6.61
C PHE A 64 -0.92 4.09 5.58
N SER A 65 -0.85 2.78 5.84
CA SER A 65 -1.58 1.76 5.08
C SER A 65 -2.95 1.47 5.68
N HIS A 66 -3.13 1.80 6.94
CA HIS A 66 -4.37 1.82 7.73
C HIS A 66 -4.21 2.87 8.82
N ASP A 67 -5.26 3.38 9.43
CA ASP A 67 -5.13 4.42 10.46
C ASP A 67 -4.28 3.96 11.66
N GLU A 68 -4.30 2.66 11.97
CA GLU A 68 -3.52 2.03 13.04
C GLU A 68 -2.11 1.61 12.63
N PHE A 69 -1.72 1.75 11.33
CA PHE A 69 -0.45 1.27 10.79
C PHE A 69 0.36 2.39 10.17
N LEU A 70 1.40 2.85 10.87
CA LEU A 70 2.43 3.73 10.29
C LEU A 70 3.60 2.89 9.78
N GLU A 71 3.83 2.93 8.49
CA GLU A 71 4.86 2.16 7.80
C GLU A 71 6.04 3.03 7.38
N TYR A 72 7.24 2.48 7.50
CA TYR A 72 8.49 3.05 7.00
C TYR A 72 9.12 2.09 5.99
N CYS A 73 9.40 2.59 4.81
CA CYS A 73 10.11 1.87 3.74
C CYS A 73 11.35 2.66 3.32
N PRO A 74 12.38 2.03 2.72
CA PRO A 74 13.51 2.75 2.15
C PRO A 74 13.05 3.84 1.18
N LYS A 75 13.83 4.92 1.08
CA LYS A 75 13.52 6.05 0.19
C LYS A 75 13.30 5.58 -1.25
N GLY A 76 12.26 6.11 -1.88
CA GLY A 76 11.90 5.75 -3.26
C GLY A 76 11.11 4.45 -3.39
N ILE A 77 10.95 3.67 -2.32
CA ILE A 77 10.16 2.44 -2.33
C ILE A 77 8.72 2.76 -1.95
N ASN A 78 7.80 2.51 -2.87
CA ASN A 78 6.35 2.60 -2.70
C ASN A 78 5.67 1.69 -3.74
N LYS A 79 4.34 1.58 -3.70
CA LYS A 79 3.61 0.72 -4.65
C LYS A 79 3.79 1.15 -6.12
N GLY A 80 3.98 2.46 -6.38
CA GLY A 80 4.25 2.98 -7.73
C GLY A 80 5.62 2.53 -8.27
N SER A 81 6.68 2.63 -7.46
CA SER A 81 7.99 2.09 -7.86
C SER A 81 7.94 0.58 -8.09
N GLY A 82 7.04 -0.14 -7.38
CA GLY A 82 6.76 -1.55 -7.59
C GLY A 82 6.18 -1.84 -8.98
N VAL A 83 5.24 -1.02 -9.46
CA VAL A 83 4.67 -1.15 -10.82
C VAL A 83 5.77 -1.00 -11.86
N HIS A 84 6.60 0.05 -11.78
CA HIS A 84 7.72 0.25 -12.70
C HIS A 84 8.70 -0.91 -12.69
N TYR A 85 9.03 -1.42 -11.49
CA TYR A 85 9.96 -2.56 -11.36
C TYR A 85 9.40 -3.83 -12.00
N ILE A 86 8.14 -4.19 -11.71
CA ILE A 86 7.50 -5.39 -12.26
C ILE A 86 7.34 -5.27 -13.77
N SER A 87 6.87 -4.13 -14.27
CA SER A 87 6.73 -3.85 -15.70
C SER A 87 8.07 -4.05 -16.43
N SER A 88 9.14 -3.42 -15.91
CA SER A 88 10.49 -3.57 -16.46
C SER A 88 11.00 -5.02 -16.39
N PHE A 89 10.82 -5.69 -15.25
CA PHE A 89 11.26 -7.07 -15.05
C PHE A 89 10.58 -8.05 -16.00
N LEU A 90 9.29 -7.85 -16.28
CA LEU A 90 8.52 -8.69 -17.20
C LEU A 90 8.62 -8.24 -18.66
N GLY A 91 9.28 -7.11 -18.96
CA GLY A 91 9.35 -6.54 -20.30
C GLY A 91 8.00 -6.03 -20.82
N ILE A 92 7.08 -5.66 -19.91
CA ILE A 92 5.77 -5.12 -20.26
C ILE A 92 5.89 -3.59 -20.35
N PRO A 93 5.56 -2.96 -21.49
CA PRO A 93 5.51 -1.52 -21.59
C PRO A 93 4.52 -0.89 -20.61
N MET A 94 4.86 0.29 -20.07
CA MET A 94 3.98 0.96 -19.09
C MET A 94 2.59 1.28 -19.65
N GLU A 95 2.47 1.53 -20.94
CA GLU A 95 1.20 1.72 -21.65
C GLU A 95 0.26 0.50 -21.60
N ASN A 96 0.77 -0.67 -21.21
CA ASN A 96 -0.01 -1.90 -21.07
C ASN A 96 -0.25 -2.26 -19.59
N THR A 97 -0.27 -1.26 -18.71
CA THR A 97 -0.45 -1.48 -17.27
C THR A 97 -1.76 -0.88 -16.78
N VAL A 98 -2.47 -1.63 -15.96
CA VAL A 98 -3.64 -1.17 -15.20
C VAL A 98 -3.36 -1.40 -13.73
N ALA A 99 -3.57 -0.39 -12.90
CA ALA A 99 -3.45 -0.50 -11.45
C ALA A 99 -4.79 -0.21 -10.78
N VAL A 100 -5.16 -1.04 -9.82
CA VAL A 100 -6.41 -0.90 -9.06
C VAL A 100 -6.06 -0.76 -7.58
N GLY A 101 -6.68 0.19 -6.90
CA GLY A 101 -6.42 0.45 -5.50
C GLY A 101 -7.65 0.92 -4.72
N ASP A 102 -7.55 0.93 -3.39
CA ASP A 102 -8.59 1.37 -2.47
C ASP A 102 -8.08 2.36 -1.40
N GLU A 103 -6.79 2.35 -1.06
CA GLU A 103 -6.24 3.14 0.03
C GLU A 103 -5.22 4.22 -0.44
N ARG A 104 -4.86 5.14 0.48
CA ARG A 104 -3.91 6.24 0.22
C ARG A 104 -2.55 5.76 -0.27
N ASN A 105 -2.06 4.64 0.23
CA ASN A 105 -0.78 4.06 -0.19
C ASN A 105 -0.80 3.53 -1.63
N ASP A 106 -1.99 3.44 -2.27
CA ASP A 106 -2.17 3.08 -3.67
C ASP A 106 -2.06 4.26 -4.64
N ILE A 107 -2.10 5.50 -4.13
CA ILE A 107 -2.02 6.71 -4.97
C ILE A 107 -0.81 6.67 -5.91
N ALA A 108 0.36 6.29 -5.37
CA ALA A 108 1.58 6.21 -6.18
C ALA A 108 1.47 5.12 -7.27
N MET A 109 0.81 4.00 -6.99
CA MET A 109 0.59 2.90 -7.93
C MET A 109 -0.39 3.29 -9.04
N VAL A 110 -1.52 3.87 -8.65
CA VAL A 110 -2.57 4.33 -9.57
C VAL A 110 -2.03 5.41 -10.53
N ARG A 111 -1.18 6.32 -10.02
CA ARG A 111 -0.52 7.34 -10.86
C ARG A 111 0.60 6.80 -11.76
N ALA A 112 1.22 5.69 -11.39
CA ALA A 112 2.32 5.11 -12.14
C ALA A 112 1.85 4.28 -13.33
N ALA A 113 0.71 3.62 -13.23
CA ALA A 113 0.15 2.81 -14.31
C ALA A 113 -0.37 3.69 -15.47
N HIS A 114 -0.56 3.08 -16.64
CA HIS A 114 -1.19 3.74 -17.79
C HIS A 114 -2.66 4.03 -17.51
N VAL A 115 -3.36 3.08 -16.90
CA VAL A 115 -4.73 3.27 -16.40
C VAL A 115 -4.74 3.05 -14.90
N GLY A 116 -5.05 4.10 -14.16
CA GLY A 116 -5.20 4.07 -12.72
C GLY A 116 -6.67 3.99 -12.32
N VAL A 117 -7.03 2.99 -11.53
CA VAL A 117 -8.41 2.71 -11.13
C VAL A 117 -8.54 2.77 -9.60
N ALA A 118 -9.56 3.46 -9.13
CA ALA A 118 -10.01 3.40 -7.75
C ALA A 118 -11.29 2.55 -7.66
N VAL A 119 -11.41 1.70 -6.65
CA VAL A 119 -12.68 0.99 -6.41
C VAL A 119 -13.72 1.93 -5.81
N LYS A 120 -15.01 1.58 -5.92
CA LYS A 120 -16.14 2.42 -5.47
C LYS A 120 -16.04 2.90 -4.02
N ASN A 121 -15.55 2.07 -3.13
CA ASN A 121 -15.36 2.38 -1.72
C ASN A 121 -13.93 2.84 -1.38
N ALA A 122 -13.16 3.25 -2.38
CA ALA A 122 -11.79 3.73 -2.17
C ALA A 122 -11.74 5.04 -1.38
N HIS A 123 -10.58 5.31 -0.79
CA HIS A 123 -10.31 6.57 -0.13
C HIS A 123 -10.50 7.76 -1.10
N SER A 124 -11.11 8.84 -0.62
CA SER A 124 -11.49 10.00 -1.47
C SER A 124 -10.30 10.67 -2.16
N GLU A 125 -9.11 10.62 -1.59
CA GLU A 125 -7.90 11.17 -2.23
C GLU A 125 -7.43 10.28 -3.40
N LEU A 126 -7.60 8.96 -3.31
CA LEU A 126 -7.31 8.05 -4.40
C LEU A 126 -8.30 8.24 -5.55
N MET A 127 -9.60 8.34 -5.25
CA MET A 127 -10.62 8.60 -6.28
C MET A 127 -10.35 9.87 -7.09
N LYS A 128 -9.78 10.93 -6.47
CA LYS A 128 -9.47 12.20 -7.16
C LYS A 128 -8.34 12.09 -8.20
N VAL A 129 -7.50 11.07 -8.09
CA VAL A 129 -6.32 10.89 -8.95
C VAL A 129 -6.45 9.71 -9.90
N ALA A 130 -7.49 8.89 -9.76
CA ALA A 130 -7.77 7.76 -10.62
C ALA A 130 -8.40 8.22 -11.94
N ASP A 131 -8.06 7.51 -13.03
CA ASP A 131 -8.67 7.70 -14.35
C ASP A 131 -10.10 7.15 -14.40
N TYR A 132 -10.35 6.13 -13.57
CA TYR A 132 -11.66 5.49 -13.46
C TYR A 132 -11.98 5.10 -12.02
N VAL A 133 -13.25 5.25 -11.64
CA VAL A 133 -13.79 4.72 -10.38
C VAL A 133 -14.82 3.66 -10.72
N THR A 134 -14.64 2.44 -10.18
CA THR A 134 -15.54 1.31 -10.48
C THR A 134 -16.95 1.53 -9.91
N GLU A 135 -17.93 0.88 -10.52
CA GLU A 135 -19.30 0.81 -9.99
C GLU A 135 -19.44 -0.17 -8.83
N HIS A 136 -18.50 -1.11 -8.72
CA HIS A 136 -18.43 -2.14 -7.69
C HIS A 136 -17.34 -1.82 -6.67
N ASP A 137 -17.55 -2.25 -5.43
CA ASP A 137 -16.53 -2.13 -4.36
C ASP A 137 -15.52 -3.29 -4.40
N ASN A 138 -14.51 -3.21 -3.53
CA ASN A 138 -13.41 -4.18 -3.47
C ASN A 138 -13.85 -5.61 -3.13
N GLU A 139 -15.03 -5.81 -2.50
CA GLU A 139 -15.56 -7.14 -2.15
C GLU A 139 -16.56 -7.68 -3.19
N HIS A 140 -17.15 -6.83 -4.03
CA HIS A 140 -18.29 -7.16 -4.87
C HIS A 140 -18.00 -7.03 -6.38
N GLY A 141 -16.80 -7.34 -6.83
CA GLY A 141 -16.52 -7.54 -8.25
C GLY A 141 -15.81 -6.38 -8.97
N ALA A 142 -15.25 -5.42 -8.26
CA ALA A 142 -14.49 -4.31 -8.89
C ALA A 142 -13.38 -4.80 -9.83
N ILE A 143 -12.66 -5.86 -9.46
CA ILE A 143 -11.61 -6.43 -10.32
C ILE A 143 -12.19 -7.06 -11.58
N ALA A 144 -13.33 -7.74 -11.50
CA ALA A 144 -14.00 -8.31 -12.69
C ALA A 144 -14.40 -7.19 -13.66
N GLU A 145 -15.00 -6.10 -13.15
CA GLU A 145 -15.36 -4.91 -13.93
C GLU A 145 -14.14 -4.31 -14.68
N VAL A 146 -13.00 -4.19 -13.98
CA VAL A 146 -11.76 -3.67 -14.60
C VAL A 146 -11.25 -4.61 -15.70
N ILE A 147 -11.26 -5.93 -15.45
CA ILE A 147 -10.85 -6.93 -16.45
C ILE A 147 -11.75 -6.88 -17.67
N GLU A 148 -13.06 -6.84 -17.48
CA GLU A 148 -14.02 -6.74 -18.57
C GLU A 148 -13.81 -5.46 -19.39
N LYS A 149 -13.62 -4.32 -18.70
CA LYS A 149 -13.51 -3.02 -19.36
C LYS A 149 -12.18 -2.82 -20.11
N TYR A 150 -11.05 -3.22 -19.53
CA TYR A 150 -9.72 -2.85 -20.04
C TYR A 150 -8.92 -4.01 -20.64
N ILE A 151 -9.35 -5.26 -20.43
CA ILE A 151 -8.61 -6.44 -20.91
C ILE A 151 -9.41 -7.27 -21.90
N LEU A 152 -10.72 -7.48 -21.64
CA LEU A 152 -11.55 -8.35 -22.47
C LEU A 152 -12.38 -7.59 -23.51
N SER A 153 -12.69 -6.30 -23.28
CA SER A 153 -13.35 -5.49 -24.29
C SER A 153 -12.32 -5.12 -25.36
N PRO A 154 -12.49 -5.53 -26.62
CA PRO A 154 -11.63 -5.03 -27.71
C PRO A 154 -11.82 -3.52 -27.78
N GLU A 155 -10.72 -2.76 -27.82
CA GLU A 155 -10.78 -1.37 -28.20
C GLU A 155 -11.49 -1.30 -29.58
N GLU A 156 -12.62 -0.62 -29.63
CA GLU A 156 -13.15 -0.16 -30.90
C GLU A 156 -12.17 0.89 -31.44
N GLY A 157 -11.25 0.43 -32.32
CA GLY A 157 -10.22 1.21 -33.00
C GLY A 157 -10.79 2.26 -33.96
#